data_4442df3ee0ab4857e870f962a2ce9047
#
_entry.id   4442df3ee0ab4857e870f962a2ce9047
#
_cell.length_a   1.000
_cell.length_b   1.000
_cell.length_c   1.000
_cell.angle_alpha   90.00
_cell.angle_beta   90.00
_cell.angle_gamma   90.00
#
_symmetry.space_group_name_H-M   'P 1'
#
loop_
_entity.id
_entity.type
_entity.pdbx_description
1 polymer ?
#
loop_
_entity_poly.entity_id
_entity_poly.type
_entity_poly.pdbx_seq_one_letter_code
_entity_poly.pdbx_strand_id
1 'polypeptide(L)'
;MNKIKNIKQNLMSFLKEEVLKTGLKKVTLGLSGGLDSAVVAVLCKEVFDDNLNCVLMPSQYSSKSSVEDAIELCKKFDIKHEIVSIEPMLSAYLKNMQESSLRIGNFSARLRMSVLYDISARENSLVVGTSNKSELLLGYGTIFGDLACALNPIGNIYKSDLFEFAKYLGVND
;
A
#
# COMPACT_ATOMS: atom_id res chain seq x y z
N MET A 1 -6.05 -25.84 -1.06
CA MET A 1 -6.23 -25.19 -2.37
C MET A 1 -7.56 -24.45 -2.53
N ASN A 2 -8.73 -25.04 -2.23
CA ASN A 2 -10.01 -24.33 -2.39
C ASN A 2 -10.18 -23.09 -1.49
N LYS A 3 -9.73 -23.12 -0.23
CA LYS A 3 -9.88 -21.99 0.71
C LYS A 3 -9.15 -20.72 0.23
N ILE A 4 -7.89 -20.81 -0.16
CA ILE A 4 -7.08 -19.67 -0.64
C ILE A 4 -7.64 -19.09 -1.93
N LYS A 5 -8.06 -19.94 -2.86
CA LYS A 5 -8.72 -19.51 -4.09
C LYS A 5 -10.00 -18.71 -3.80
N ASN A 6 -10.82 -19.18 -2.86
CA ASN A 6 -12.04 -18.48 -2.46
C ASN A 6 -11.73 -17.13 -1.78
N ILE A 7 -10.70 -17.08 -0.93
CA ILE A 7 -10.24 -15.81 -0.34
C ILE A 7 -9.87 -14.83 -1.44
N LYS A 8 -9.04 -15.24 -2.40
CA LYS A 8 -8.66 -14.40 -3.54
C LYS A 8 -9.88 -13.86 -4.29
N GLN A 9 -10.81 -14.74 -4.65
CA GLN A 9 -12.02 -14.34 -5.37
C GLN A 9 -12.86 -13.33 -4.58
N ASN A 10 -13.05 -13.56 -3.28
CA ASN A 10 -13.81 -12.64 -2.43
C ASN A 10 -13.14 -11.27 -2.33
N LEU A 11 -11.81 -11.21 -2.20
CA LEU A 11 -11.07 -9.96 -2.15
C LEU A 11 -11.14 -9.20 -3.47
N MET A 12 -11.04 -9.91 -4.59
CA MET A 12 -11.18 -9.30 -5.92
C MET A 12 -12.59 -8.76 -6.16
N SER A 13 -13.63 -9.50 -5.76
CA SER A 13 -15.02 -9.03 -5.83
C SER A 13 -15.23 -7.80 -4.96
N PHE A 14 -14.75 -7.82 -3.70
CA PHE A 14 -14.79 -6.68 -2.79
C PHE A 14 -14.14 -5.44 -3.40
N LEU A 15 -12.91 -5.55 -3.90
CA LEU A 15 -12.19 -4.43 -4.53
C LEU A 15 -13.00 -3.85 -5.70
N LYS A 16 -13.46 -4.70 -6.59
CA LYS A 16 -14.23 -4.29 -7.77
C LYS A 16 -15.54 -3.60 -7.39
N GLU A 17 -16.30 -4.19 -6.50
CA GLU A 17 -17.63 -3.69 -6.10
C GLU A 17 -17.52 -2.36 -5.36
N GLU A 18 -16.61 -2.25 -4.37
CA GLU A 18 -16.46 -1.03 -3.58
C GLU A 18 -15.97 0.16 -4.42
N VAL A 19 -15.05 -0.07 -5.35
CA VAL A 19 -14.60 0.99 -6.26
C VAL A 19 -15.72 1.43 -7.20
N LEU A 20 -16.44 0.49 -7.80
CA LEU A 20 -17.52 0.79 -8.73
C LEU A 20 -18.70 1.54 -8.09
N LYS A 21 -19.01 1.29 -6.81
CA LYS A 21 -20.04 2.03 -6.05
C LYS A 21 -19.78 3.54 -6.00
N THR A 22 -18.53 3.95 -6.07
CA THR A 22 -18.16 5.38 -6.04
C THR A 22 -18.27 6.08 -7.40
N GLY A 23 -18.48 5.33 -8.47
CA GLY A 23 -18.42 5.82 -9.85
C GLY A 23 -17.00 5.95 -10.41
N LEU A 24 -15.98 5.68 -9.60
CA LEU A 24 -14.57 5.67 -10.02
C LEU A 24 -14.17 4.30 -10.59
N LYS A 25 -13.05 4.28 -11.31
CA LYS A 25 -12.50 3.06 -11.93
C LYS A 25 -11.03 2.82 -11.61
N LYS A 26 -10.36 3.85 -11.10
CA LYS A 26 -8.92 3.82 -10.80
C LYS A 26 -8.66 3.69 -9.32
N VAL A 27 -7.52 3.09 -8.98
CA VAL A 27 -7.02 2.99 -7.61
C VAL A 27 -5.56 3.43 -7.54
N THR A 28 -5.20 4.03 -6.40
CA THR A 28 -3.83 4.43 -6.07
C THR A 28 -3.39 3.69 -4.82
N LEU A 29 -2.19 3.15 -4.83
CA LEU A 29 -1.63 2.33 -3.76
C LEU A 29 -0.22 2.78 -3.40
N GLY A 30 0.06 2.97 -2.11
CA GLY A 30 1.42 3.12 -1.61
C GLY A 30 2.15 1.79 -1.57
N LEU A 31 3.23 1.64 -2.34
CA LEU A 31 4.03 0.42 -2.40
C LEU A 31 5.31 0.61 -1.59
N SER A 32 5.41 -0.09 -0.45
CA SER A 32 6.52 0.05 0.51
C SER A 32 7.67 -0.91 0.28
N GLY A 33 7.48 -1.95 -0.54
CA GLY A 33 8.38 -3.09 -0.65
C GLY A 33 8.15 -4.18 0.40
N GLY A 34 7.20 -3.97 1.33
CA GLY A 34 6.78 -4.99 2.29
C GLY A 34 5.71 -5.92 1.73
N LEU A 35 5.61 -7.12 2.32
CA LEU A 35 4.72 -8.19 1.89
C LEU A 35 3.24 -7.75 1.74
N ASP A 36 2.73 -6.99 2.71
CA ASP A 36 1.32 -6.56 2.71
C ASP A 36 0.99 -5.69 1.50
N SER A 37 1.81 -4.68 1.24
CA SER A 37 1.66 -3.80 0.08
C SER A 37 1.84 -4.56 -1.24
N ALA A 38 2.75 -5.53 -1.29
CA ALA A 38 2.97 -6.37 -2.46
C ALA A 38 1.74 -7.24 -2.78
N VAL A 39 1.16 -7.89 -1.76
CA VAL A 39 -0.07 -8.69 -1.91
C VAL A 39 -1.22 -7.84 -2.43
N VAL A 40 -1.42 -6.65 -1.86
CA VAL A 40 -2.50 -5.75 -2.30
C VAL A 40 -2.26 -5.23 -3.71
N ALA A 41 -1.00 -4.91 -4.07
CA ALA A 41 -0.64 -4.46 -5.42
C ALA A 41 -0.98 -5.52 -6.49
N VAL A 42 -0.64 -6.78 -6.24
CA VAL A 42 -0.95 -7.89 -7.16
C VAL A 42 -2.46 -8.11 -7.28
N LEU A 43 -3.21 -8.09 -6.18
CA LEU A 43 -4.67 -8.17 -6.21
C LEU A 43 -5.30 -7.01 -7.01
N CYS A 44 -4.81 -5.79 -6.78
CA CYS A 44 -5.29 -4.61 -7.51
C CYS A 44 -4.93 -4.67 -8.99
N LYS A 45 -3.75 -5.18 -9.35
CA LYS A 45 -3.37 -5.39 -10.78
C LYS A 45 -4.33 -6.34 -11.47
N GLU A 46 -4.68 -7.45 -10.83
CA GLU A 46 -5.62 -8.42 -11.42
C GLU A 46 -7.04 -7.86 -11.59
N VAL A 47 -7.47 -6.91 -10.75
CA VAL A 47 -8.82 -6.33 -10.81
C VAL A 47 -8.90 -5.10 -11.71
N PHE A 48 -7.88 -4.24 -11.66
CA PHE A 48 -7.93 -2.90 -12.27
C PHE A 48 -6.98 -2.72 -13.45
N ASP A 49 -6.02 -3.62 -13.63
CA ASP A 49 -5.02 -3.60 -14.69
C ASP A 49 -4.35 -2.22 -14.83
N ASP A 50 -4.47 -1.54 -15.96
CA ASP A 50 -3.88 -0.21 -16.21
C ASP A 50 -4.52 0.92 -15.37
N ASN A 51 -5.62 0.64 -14.68
CA ASN A 51 -6.25 1.56 -13.74
C ASN A 51 -5.66 1.51 -12.32
N LEU A 52 -4.60 0.73 -12.10
CA LEU A 52 -3.79 0.75 -10.89
C LEU A 52 -2.59 1.69 -11.07
N ASN A 53 -2.39 2.62 -10.12
CA ASN A 53 -1.15 3.38 -9.99
C ASN A 53 -0.50 3.07 -8.63
N CYS A 54 0.69 2.46 -8.64
CA CYS A 54 1.48 2.25 -7.43
C CYS A 54 2.45 3.42 -7.23
N VAL A 55 2.57 3.91 -6.00
CA VAL A 55 3.43 5.03 -5.65
C VAL A 55 4.49 4.58 -4.63
N LEU A 56 5.74 4.66 -5.01
CA LEU A 56 6.88 4.44 -4.13
C LEU A 56 7.29 5.79 -3.53
N MET A 57 7.33 5.88 -2.20
CA MET A 57 7.60 7.15 -1.50
C MET A 57 8.80 7.02 -0.55
N PRO A 58 10.01 6.91 -1.10
CA PRO A 58 11.22 6.73 -0.30
C PRO A 58 11.61 8.00 0.48
N SER A 59 12.36 7.78 1.57
CA SER A 59 13.10 8.79 2.32
C SER A 59 14.47 8.22 2.71
N GLN A 60 15.33 9.01 3.34
CA GLN A 60 16.62 8.54 3.87
C GLN A 60 16.49 7.39 4.89
N TYR A 61 15.31 7.23 5.51
CA TYR A 61 15.01 6.16 6.45
C TYR A 61 14.45 4.89 5.78
N SER A 62 14.21 4.92 4.48
CA SER A 62 13.79 3.74 3.72
C SER A 62 14.99 2.86 3.41
N SER A 63 14.85 1.54 3.55
CA SER A 63 15.93 0.64 3.12
C SER A 63 16.03 0.64 1.59
N LYS A 64 17.25 0.53 1.07
CA LYS A 64 17.46 0.41 -0.38
C LYS A 64 16.81 -0.85 -0.93
N SER A 65 16.91 -1.96 -0.19
CA SER A 65 16.29 -3.23 -0.58
C SER A 65 14.78 -3.10 -0.74
N SER A 66 14.07 -2.43 0.19
CA SER A 66 12.62 -2.25 0.06
C SER A 66 12.20 -1.52 -1.22
N VAL A 67 12.99 -0.54 -1.64
CA VAL A 67 12.72 0.18 -2.91
C VAL A 67 13.00 -0.71 -4.12
N GLU A 68 14.10 -1.47 -4.08
CA GLU A 68 14.47 -2.43 -5.11
C GLU A 68 13.43 -3.54 -5.25
N ASP A 69 12.99 -4.12 -4.12
CA ASP A 69 11.95 -5.16 -4.07
C ASP A 69 10.62 -4.65 -4.65
N ALA A 70 10.24 -3.41 -4.33
CA ALA A 70 9.02 -2.79 -4.87
C ALA A 70 9.12 -2.61 -6.41
N ILE A 71 10.26 -2.17 -6.91
CA ILE A 71 10.51 -2.01 -8.36
C ILE A 71 10.51 -3.37 -9.07
N GLU A 72 11.14 -4.38 -8.46
CA GLU A 72 11.17 -5.75 -9.00
C GLU A 72 9.76 -6.35 -9.07
N LEU A 73 8.95 -6.16 -8.02
CA LEU A 73 7.54 -6.56 -8.03
C LEU A 73 6.78 -5.89 -9.18
N CYS A 74 6.95 -4.58 -9.35
CA CYS A 74 6.29 -3.86 -10.44
C CYS A 74 6.68 -4.39 -11.81
N LYS A 75 7.96 -4.70 -12.02
CA LYS A 75 8.44 -5.32 -13.28
C LYS A 75 7.87 -6.72 -13.48
N LYS A 76 7.86 -7.55 -12.43
CA LYS A 76 7.37 -8.93 -12.47
C LYS A 76 5.90 -9.04 -12.85
N PHE A 77 5.07 -8.15 -12.33
CA PHE A 77 3.62 -8.16 -12.53
C PHE A 77 3.11 -7.10 -13.50
N ASP A 78 4.01 -6.43 -14.23
CA ASP A 78 3.67 -5.35 -15.18
C ASP A 78 2.79 -4.27 -14.53
N ILE A 79 3.20 -3.79 -13.35
CA ILE A 79 2.48 -2.78 -12.57
C ILE A 79 3.03 -1.39 -12.89
N LYS A 80 2.15 -0.48 -13.33
CA LYS A 80 2.48 0.93 -13.49
C LYS A 80 2.80 1.58 -12.15
N HIS A 81 3.91 2.31 -12.08
CA HIS A 81 4.32 2.96 -10.85
C HIS A 81 5.02 4.30 -11.09
N GLU A 82 5.00 5.13 -10.07
CA GLU A 82 5.78 6.36 -9.99
C GLU A 82 6.55 6.43 -8.67
N ILE A 83 7.66 7.18 -8.65
CA ILE A 83 8.47 7.38 -7.46
C ILE A 83 8.37 8.85 -7.04
N VAL A 84 7.83 9.09 -5.85
CA VAL A 84 7.67 10.42 -5.25
C VAL A 84 8.38 10.44 -3.91
N SER A 85 9.61 10.94 -3.86
CA SER A 85 10.36 11.04 -2.61
C SER A 85 9.69 12.00 -1.63
N ILE A 86 9.47 11.54 -0.39
CA ILE A 86 9.02 12.41 0.71
C ILE A 86 10.18 13.09 1.42
N GLU A 87 11.42 12.82 1.03
CA GLU A 87 12.64 13.31 1.69
C GLU A 87 12.70 14.83 1.78
N PRO A 88 12.40 15.63 0.71
CA PRO A 88 12.46 17.09 0.81
C PRO A 88 11.53 17.66 1.88
N MET A 89 10.31 17.11 1.98
CA MET A 89 9.31 17.53 2.97
C MET A 89 9.71 17.11 4.39
N LEU A 90 10.19 15.89 4.52
CA LEU A 90 10.63 15.31 5.79
C LEU A 90 11.84 16.08 6.33
N SER A 91 12.89 16.27 5.53
CA SER A 91 14.09 16.99 5.90
C SER A 91 13.83 18.45 6.29
N ALA A 92 12.92 19.13 5.59
CA ALA A 92 12.51 20.48 5.94
C ALA A 92 11.89 20.57 7.33
N TYR A 93 11.06 19.61 7.70
CA TYR A 93 10.44 19.54 9.03
C TYR A 93 11.44 19.16 10.13
N LEU A 94 12.32 18.20 9.87
CA LEU A 94 13.27 17.66 10.86
C LEU A 94 14.31 18.68 11.32
N LYS A 95 14.62 19.72 10.53
CA LYS A 95 15.59 20.77 10.90
C LYS A 95 15.32 21.42 12.26
N ASN A 96 14.07 21.43 12.71
CA ASN A 96 13.63 22.11 13.93
C ASN A 96 13.06 21.12 14.97
N MET A 97 13.32 19.82 14.82
CA MET A 97 12.75 18.80 15.67
C MET A 97 13.83 18.05 16.46
N GLN A 98 13.55 17.77 17.74
CA GLN A 98 14.37 16.80 18.48
C GLN A 98 14.22 15.41 17.85
N GLU A 99 15.31 14.68 17.68
CA GLU A 99 15.31 13.34 17.13
C GLU A 99 14.46 12.39 17.97
N SER A 100 13.54 11.72 17.30
CA SER A 100 12.70 10.66 17.86
C SER A 100 12.25 9.76 16.73
N SER A 101 12.72 8.52 16.72
CA SER A 101 12.38 7.53 15.68
C SER A 101 10.86 7.36 15.52
N LEU A 102 10.13 7.31 16.64
CA LEU A 102 8.65 7.20 16.63
C LEU A 102 8.00 8.43 15.96
N ARG A 103 8.45 9.64 16.29
CA ARG A 103 7.87 10.87 15.70
C ARG A 103 8.20 10.98 14.22
N ILE A 104 9.43 10.63 13.82
CA ILE A 104 9.86 10.59 12.42
C ILE A 104 9.03 9.57 11.64
N GLY A 105 8.85 8.37 12.17
CA GLY A 105 8.03 7.34 11.55
C GLY A 105 6.57 7.78 11.35
N ASN A 106 5.94 8.30 12.39
CA ASN A 106 4.57 8.80 12.33
C ASN A 106 4.40 9.97 11.36
N PHE A 107 5.37 10.91 11.33
CA PHE A 107 5.31 12.03 10.40
C PHE A 107 5.52 11.57 8.96
N SER A 108 6.46 10.65 8.73
CA SER A 108 6.68 10.04 7.41
C SER A 108 5.43 9.31 6.88
N ALA A 109 4.72 8.58 7.75
CA ALA A 109 3.47 7.92 7.37
C ALA A 109 2.39 8.93 6.95
N ARG A 110 2.28 10.05 7.67
CA ARG A 110 1.34 11.13 7.31
C ARG A 110 1.73 11.88 6.04
N LEU A 111 3.02 12.10 5.79
CA LEU A 111 3.48 12.66 4.51
C LEU A 111 3.12 11.74 3.35
N ARG A 112 3.35 10.43 3.49
CA ARG A 112 2.96 9.45 2.46
C ARG A 112 1.46 9.46 2.21
N MET A 113 0.65 9.52 3.26
CA MET A 113 -0.80 9.66 3.14
C MET A 113 -1.17 10.90 2.34
N SER A 114 -0.60 12.07 2.68
CA SER A 114 -0.89 13.33 1.98
C SER A 114 -0.54 13.25 0.49
N VAL A 115 0.62 12.67 0.15
CA VAL A 115 1.04 12.45 -1.25
C VAL A 115 0.06 11.50 -1.98
N LEU A 116 -0.35 10.40 -1.33
CA LEU A 116 -1.29 9.45 -1.93
C LEU A 116 -2.65 10.09 -2.23
N TYR A 117 -3.18 10.91 -1.32
CA TYR A 117 -4.45 11.58 -1.53
C TYR A 117 -4.38 12.71 -2.57
N ASP A 118 -3.25 13.39 -2.69
CA ASP A 118 -3.01 14.35 -3.78
C ASP A 118 -3.01 13.64 -5.14
N ILE A 119 -2.26 12.54 -5.25
CA ILE A 119 -2.23 11.72 -6.47
C ILE A 119 -3.62 11.13 -6.77
N SER A 120 -4.33 10.65 -5.75
CA SER A 120 -5.69 10.14 -5.85
C SER A 120 -6.63 11.19 -6.48
N ALA A 121 -6.54 12.44 -6.05
CA ALA A 121 -7.29 13.55 -6.62
C ALA A 121 -6.89 13.84 -8.08
N ARG A 122 -5.59 13.88 -8.37
CA ARG A 122 -5.04 14.08 -9.72
C ARG A 122 -5.54 13.01 -10.71
N GLU A 123 -5.57 11.74 -10.27
CA GLU A 123 -5.91 10.60 -11.13
C GLU A 123 -7.40 10.24 -11.13
N ASN A 124 -8.23 10.88 -10.30
CA ASN A 124 -9.61 10.45 -10.02
C ASN A 124 -9.66 8.98 -9.60
N SER A 125 -8.91 8.63 -8.58
CA SER A 125 -8.73 7.27 -8.06
C SER A 125 -9.05 7.17 -6.58
N LEU A 126 -9.20 5.96 -6.05
CA LEU A 126 -9.34 5.70 -4.62
C LEU A 126 -8.03 5.20 -4.03
N VAL A 127 -7.69 5.66 -2.82
CA VAL A 127 -6.54 5.16 -2.07
C VAL A 127 -6.88 3.81 -1.46
N VAL A 128 -6.07 2.79 -1.80
CA VAL A 128 -6.19 1.42 -1.25
C VAL A 128 -5.21 1.24 -0.09
N GLY A 129 -5.72 0.79 1.05
CA GLY A 129 -4.93 0.49 2.24
C GLY A 129 -4.30 -0.90 2.20
N THR A 130 -3.28 -1.06 3.02
CA THR A 130 -2.47 -2.29 3.09
C THR A 130 -2.37 -2.86 4.50
N SER A 131 -3.20 -2.39 5.45
CA SER A 131 -3.18 -2.86 6.83
C SER A 131 -3.85 -4.22 6.95
N ASN A 132 -3.16 -5.18 7.55
CA ASN A 132 -3.69 -6.51 7.82
C ASN A 132 -4.45 -6.55 9.16
N LYS A 133 -5.17 -7.64 9.40
CA LYS A 133 -5.98 -7.82 10.62
C LYS A 133 -5.17 -7.76 11.90
N SER A 134 -3.96 -8.31 11.91
CA SER A 134 -3.09 -8.32 13.08
C SER A 134 -2.68 -6.90 13.47
N GLU A 135 -2.31 -6.08 12.50
CA GLU A 135 -1.96 -4.67 12.72
C GLU A 135 -3.15 -3.87 13.25
N LEU A 136 -4.33 -4.04 12.65
CA LEU A 136 -5.54 -3.35 13.08
C LEU A 136 -5.96 -3.71 14.52
N LEU A 137 -5.87 -4.99 14.89
CA LEU A 137 -6.21 -5.45 16.25
C LEU A 137 -5.22 -4.99 17.30
N LEU A 138 -3.94 -4.87 16.95
CA LEU A 138 -2.88 -4.41 17.85
C LEU A 138 -2.78 -2.88 17.89
N GLY A 139 -3.51 -2.15 17.03
CA GLY A 139 -3.34 -0.73 16.86
C GLY A 139 -1.96 -0.35 16.29
N TYR A 140 -1.35 -1.26 15.55
CA TYR A 140 -0.04 -1.05 14.93
C TYR A 140 -0.21 -0.32 13.59
N GLY A 141 -0.15 1.01 13.67
CA GLY A 141 -0.27 1.90 12.51
C GLY A 141 -0.40 3.35 12.98
N THR A 142 -0.18 4.26 12.07
CA THR A 142 -0.27 5.70 12.31
C THR A 142 -1.66 6.22 11.95
N ILE A 143 -2.40 6.73 12.93
CA ILE A 143 -3.70 7.39 12.72
C ILE A 143 -3.49 8.58 11.78
N PHE A 144 -4.33 8.68 10.74
CA PHE A 144 -4.21 9.65 9.65
C PHE A 144 -2.88 9.56 8.88
N GLY A 145 -2.23 8.40 8.92
CA GLY A 145 -1.05 8.06 8.14
C GLY A 145 -1.34 6.81 7.30
N ASP A 146 -0.61 5.73 7.55
CA ASP A 146 -0.77 4.45 6.84
C ASP A 146 -2.12 3.75 7.08
N LEU A 147 -2.85 4.11 8.15
CA LEU A 147 -4.23 3.64 8.37
C LEU A 147 -5.28 4.39 7.54
N ALA A 148 -4.93 5.52 6.92
CA ALA A 148 -5.87 6.31 6.13
C ALA A 148 -5.97 5.74 4.70
N CYS A 149 -7.15 5.24 4.36
CA CYS A 149 -7.46 4.71 3.04
C CYS A 149 -8.98 4.76 2.78
N ALA A 150 -9.37 4.68 1.51
CA ALA A 150 -10.77 4.59 1.14
C ALA A 150 -11.33 3.16 1.30
N LEU A 151 -10.50 2.16 1.05
CA LEU A 151 -10.82 0.75 1.23
C LEU A 151 -9.56 -0.05 1.63
N ASN A 152 -9.74 -1.07 2.44
CA ASN A 152 -8.64 -1.89 2.97
C ASN A 152 -8.92 -3.39 2.77
N PRO A 153 -8.49 -3.98 1.64
CA PRO A 153 -8.92 -5.34 1.25
C PRO A 153 -8.43 -6.43 2.21
N ILE A 154 -7.23 -6.30 2.80
CA ILE A 154 -6.65 -7.33 3.65
C ILE A 154 -6.92 -7.14 5.15
N GLY A 155 -7.80 -6.19 5.51
CA GLY A 155 -8.14 -5.86 6.91
C GLY A 155 -8.75 -7.02 7.71
N ASN A 156 -9.24 -8.05 7.05
CA ASN A 156 -9.76 -9.28 7.68
C ASN A 156 -8.81 -10.49 7.60
N ILE A 157 -7.58 -10.31 7.07
CA ILE A 157 -6.59 -11.38 6.93
C ILE A 157 -5.50 -11.19 7.99
N TYR A 158 -5.21 -12.24 8.77
CA TYR A 158 -4.11 -12.23 9.72
C TYR A 158 -2.75 -12.22 9.01
N LYS A 159 -1.74 -11.62 9.64
CA LYS A 159 -0.37 -11.60 9.09
C LYS A 159 0.17 -12.99 8.79
N SER A 160 -0.10 -13.97 9.65
CA SER A 160 0.28 -15.37 9.44
C SER A 160 -0.29 -15.97 8.15
N ASP A 161 -1.55 -15.64 7.82
CA ASP A 161 -2.22 -16.15 6.63
C ASP A 161 -1.74 -15.45 5.35
N LEU A 162 -1.23 -14.22 5.47
CA LEU A 162 -0.70 -13.45 4.34
C LEU A 162 0.55 -14.08 3.73
N PHE A 163 1.40 -14.75 4.48
CA PHE A 163 2.58 -15.43 3.93
C PHE A 163 2.18 -16.54 2.95
N GLU A 164 1.23 -17.38 3.34
CA GLU A 164 0.72 -18.44 2.46
C GLU A 164 -0.01 -17.84 1.24
N PHE A 165 -0.77 -16.79 1.46
CA PHE A 165 -1.50 -16.10 0.41
C PHE A 165 -0.56 -15.40 -0.59
N ALA A 166 0.50 -14.74 -0.13
CA ALA A 166 1.54 -14.14 -0.97
C ALA A 166 2.20 -15.17 -1.88
N LYS A 167 2.59 -16.33 -1.29
CA LYS A 167 3.13 -17.45 -2.06
C LYS A 167 2.17 -17.95 -3.14
N TYR A 168 0.88 -18.01 -2.82
CA TYR A 168 -0.15 -18.41 -3.79
C TYR A 168 -0.29 -17.41 -4.95
N LEU A 169 -0.12 -16.11 -4.68
CA LEU A 169 -0.13 -15.05 -5.68
C LEU A 169 1.18 -14.95 -6.49
N GLY A 170 2.22 -15.70 -6.11
CA GLY A 170 3.54 -15.61 -6.71
C GLY A 170 4.34 -14.37 -6.27
N VAL A 171 3.96 -13.74 -5.17
CA VAL A 171 4.77 -12.72 -4.50
C VAL A 171 5.91 -13.46 -3.78
N ASN A 172 7.15 -13.02 -4.01
CA ASN A 172 8.33 -13.59 -3.33
C ASN A 172 8.35 -13.11 -1.86
N ASP A 173 8.99 -13.94 -1.00
CA ASP A 173 9.23 -13.61 0.40
C ASP A 173 10.20 -12.44 0.54
#